data_e944ec78276a11963d31269bf7f99382
#
_entry.id   e944ec78276a11963d31269bf7f99382
#
_cell.length_a   1.000
_cell.length_b   1.000
_cell.length_c   1.000
_cell.angle_alpha   90.00
_cell.angle_beta   90.00
_cell.angle_gamma   90.00
#
_symmetry.space_group_name_H-M   'P 1'
#
loop_
_entity.id
_entity.type
_entity.pdbx_description
1 polymer ?
#
loop_
_entity_poly.entity_id
_entity_poly.type
_entity_poly.pdbx_seq_one_letter_code
_entity_poly.pdbx_strand_id
1 'polypeptide(L)'
;YRTTNGLGFHEYLQLCEDLKLSALYVCNCGMTCQGRGPYYFNEAQMQFAINDTLNALEYALGSSQTHWGSLRAKMGHPEPFSLKYLEIGNENSGPEYEACFNRIREAVLERYPQIIIVSNTRSETIKTDIVDDHYYNMPEFFAENIDIYDDYSRKNPNIFVGEFAVNQTYEGQLRAAISEAMFMVGFERNQDVVKLCSYAPLFSHVHYQSWYPNLIMFDNSRSYVIPSYYCFKLFGANRGDMVVSSKESCEKIYLSMHGLPVINGDCGLTWKNAVFNSIPVFPTKSLHGKAIQDNDSYVLQENDADEFTNQSIRSQILPGIALGNDVESREGSFTVQILAEKGKRIGVGMLCSPKPFSYYDRTDPNPKDPWMLFNLEPLRWIVEGNTAALYRGGISLTQYSEPKQISLRYGEYNEFHYELTKTAVSLYLNGKLIDTVELPHYQSMCSVTTDTDDSVIIKIVNFSETDDPVCISIDCDVKSEYEVSQLTGKADFDNPDQVHDTTTMLTGAGRCFTFTAPGLSVNVLKLKKK
;
A
#
# COMPACT_ATOMS: atom_id res chain seq x y z
N TYR A 1 -3.09 -24.53 -10.68
CA TYR A 1 -3.09 -23.35 -11.57
C TYR A 1 -3.07 -23.81 -13.02
N ARG A 2 -3.89 -23.18 -13.87
CA ARG A 2 -3.80 -23.35 -15.32
C ARG A 2 -3.00 -22.15 -15.85
N THR A 3 -1.92 -22.43 -16.57
CA THR A 3 -1.17 -21.42 -17.30
C THR A 3 -1.52 -21.53 -18.79
N THR A 4 -1.48 -20.42 -19.50
CA THR A 4 -1.61 -20.40 -20.96
C THR A 4 -0.32 -20.85 -21.63
N ASN A 5 0.79 -20.96 -20.88
CA ASN A 5 2.17 -21.18 -21.37
C ASN A 5 2.61 -20.15 -22.44
N GLY A 6 1.95 -18.98 -22.46
CA GLY A 6 2.23 -17.91 -23.42
C GLY A 6 3.14 -16.82 -22.89
N LEU A 7 3.46 -16.85 -21.58
CA LEU A 7 4.38 -15.91 -20.93
C LEU A 7 5.11 -16.66 -19.81
N GLY A 8 6.41 -16.71 -19.87
CA GLY A 8 7.26 -17.42 -18.93
C GLY A 8 8.61 -16.74 -18.74
N PHE A 9 9.60 -17.49 -18.25
CA PHE A 9 10.92 -16.94 -17.91
C PHE A 9 11.62 -16.28 -19.10
N HIS A 10 11.56 -16.92 -20.29
CA HIS A 10 12.14 -16.37 -21.53
C HIS A 10 11.48 -15.04 -21.91
N GLU A 11 10.16 -15.00 -21.94
CA GLU A 11 9.38 -13.84 -22.36
C GLU A 11 9.56 -12.66 -21.39
N TYR A 12 9.70 -12.90 -20.08
CA TYR A 12 10.01 -11.85 -19.12
C TYR A 12 11.43 -11.29 -19.29
N LEU A 13 12.42 -12.15 -19.59
CA LEU A 13 13.77 -11.69 -19.92
C LEU A 13 13.77 -10.87 -21.21
N GLN A 14 13.02 -11.32 -22.24
CA GLN A 14 12.86 -10.58 -23.50
C GLN A 14 12.17 -9.23 -23.26
N LEU A 15 11.11 -9.18 -22.44
CA LEU A 15 10.44 -7.93 -22.05
C LEU A 15 11.41 -6.94 -21.39
N CYS A 16 12.25 -7.43 -20.47
CA CYS A 16 13.27 -6.58 -19.85
C CYS A 16 14.26 -6.02 -20.88
N GLU A 17 14.69 -6.82 -21.83
CA GLU A 17 15.61 -6.40 -22.89
C GLU A 17 14.96 -5.38 -23.82
N ASP A 18 13.74 -5.64 -24.31
CA ASP A 18 12.98 -4.75 -25.19
C ASP A 18 12.73 -3.39 -24.56
N LEU A 19 12.47 -3.36 -23.25
CA LEU A 19 12.25 -2.13 -22.48
C LEU A 19 13.55 -1.54 -21.89
N LYS A 20 14.70 -2.15 -22.16
CA LYS A 20 16.01 -1.73 -21.61
C LYS A 20 16.05 -1.69 -20.06
N LEU A 21 15.37 -2.65 -19.44
CA LEU A 21 15.36 -2.84 -18.00
C LEU A 21 16.42 -3.86 -17.58
N SER A 22 16.92 -3.75 -16.35
CA SER A 22 17.72 -4.81 -15.74
C SER A 22 16.80 -5.89 -15.19
N ALA A 23 16.99 -7.13 -15.63
CA ALA A 23 16.20 -8.24 -15.13
C ALA A 23 16.61 -8.63 -13.70
N LEU A 24 15.61 -8.94 -12.88
CA LEU A 24 15.71 -9.56 -11.57
C LEU A 24 14.94 -10.88 -11.60
N TYR A 25 15.59 -11.96 -11.21
CA TYR A 25 14.97 -13.27 -11.09
C TYR A 25 14.74 -13.61 -9.62
N VAL A 26 13.52 -14.04 -9.28
CA VAL A 26 13.16 -14.51 -7.94
C VAL A 26 13.12 -16.03 -7.95
N CYS A 27 13.97 -16.69 -7.15
CA CYS A 27 14.01 -18.14 -7.06
C CYS A 27 13.38 -18.66 -5.77
N ASN A 28 12.93 -19.92 -5.76
CA ASN A 28 12.45 -20.56 -4.54
C ASN A 28 13.62 -20.80 -3.57
N CYS A 29 13.46 -20.39 -2.31
CA CYS A 29 14.48 -20.56 -1.28
C CYS A 29 14.44 -21.89 -0.52
N GLY A 30 13.72 -22.90 -1.00
CA GLY A 30 13.60 -24.20 -0.32
C GLY A 30 12.43 -24.30 0.64
N MET A 31 11.43 -23.46 0.50
CA MET A 31 10.21 -23.51 1.31
C MET A 31 9.00 -22.96 0.58
N THR A 32 7.81 -23.28 1.09
CA THR A 32 6.56 -22.65 0.64
C THR A 32 6.29 -21.34 1.41
N CYS A 33 5.28 -20.59 0.99
CA CYS A 33 4.84 -19.39 1.68
C CYS A 33 4.55 -19.67 3.17
N GLN A 34 5.24 -18.95 4.06
CA GLN A 34 5.13 -19.15 5.50
C GLN A 34 3.75 -18.74 6.06
N GLY A 35 3.08 -17.78 5.44
CA GLY A 35 1.72 -17.36 5.80
C GLY A 35 0.61 -18.38 5.46
N ARG A 36 0.94 -19.44 4.70
CA ARG A 36 -0.03 -20.47 4.26
C ARG A 36 0.25 -21.87 4.81
N GLY A 37 0.96 -21.97 5.91
CA GLY A 37 1.42 -23.23 6.49
C GLY A 37 2.73 -23.67 5.83
N PRO A 38 3.88 -23.36 6.46
CA PRO A 38 5.18 -23.57 5.84
C PRO A 38 5.49 -25.06 5.68
N TYR A 39 5.98 -25.41 4.49
CA TYR A 39 6.63 -26.69 4.21
C TYR A 39 8.08 -26.42 3.86
N TYR A 40 9.00 -27.03 4.57
CA TYR A 40 10.43 -26.90 4.37
C TYR A 40 10.96 -28.07 3.56
N PHE A 41 11.83 -27.78 2.60
CA PHE A 41 12.41 -28.79 1.72
C PHE A 41 13.37 -29.70 2.49
N ASN A 42 13.30 -31.00 2.19
CA ASN A 42 14.33 -31.93 2.62
C ASN A 42 15.60 -31.75 1.77
N GLU A 43 16.68 -32.48 2.13
CA GLU A 43 17.98 -32.31 1.48
C GLU A 43 17.94 -32.54 -0.04
N ALA A 44 17.22 -33.53 -0.52
CA ALA A 44 17.10 -33.81 -1.95
C ALA A 44 16.33 -32.71 -2.70
N GLN A 45 15.27 -32.19 -2.09
CA GLN A 45 14.47 -31.08 -2.63
C GLN A 45 15.27 -29.77 -2.61
N MET A 46 16.06 -29.54 -1.55
CA MET A 46 16.94 -28.35 -1.49
C MET A 46 18.03 -28.41 -2.55
N GLN A 47 18.64 -29.57 -2.79
CA GLN A 47 19.61 -29.74 -3.87
C GLN A 47 18.95 -29.51 -5.25
N PHE A 48 17.69 -29.93 -5.42
CA PHE A 48 16.92 -29.64 -6.63
C PHE A 48 16.71 -28.12 -6.80
N ALA A 49 16.31 -27.40 -5.76
CA ALA A 49 16.12 -25.94 -5.81
C ALA A 49 17.41 -25.19 -6.18
N ILE A 50 18.55 -25.60 -5.61
CA ILE A 50 19.88 -25.05 -5.96
C ILE A 50 20.17 -25.28 -7.45
N ASN A 51 20.01 -26.51 -7.92
CA ASN A 51 20.28 -26.86 -9.33
C ASN A 51 19.34 -26.13 -10.27
N ASP A 52 18.05 -25.99 -9.93
CA ASP A 52 17.06 -25.28 -10.73
C ASP A 52 17.43 -23.79 -10.87
N THR A 53 17.86 -23.15 -9.77
CA THR A 53 18.36 -21.77 -9.77
C THR A 53 19.60 -21.64 -10.69
N LEU A 54 20.56 -22.55 -10.56
CA LEU A 54 21.76 -22.53 -11.40
C LEU A 54 21.45 -22.77 -12.88
N ASN A 55 20.48 -23.65 -13.19
CA ASN A 55 20.01 -23.89 -14.54
C ASN A 55 19.32 -22.67 -15.16
N ALA A 56 18.49 -21.95 -14.38
CA ALA A 56 17.89 -20.70 -14.80
C ALA A 56 18.93 -19.61 -15.10
N LEU A 57 19.96 -19.51 -14.25
CA LEU A 57 21.08 -18.59 -14.49
C LEU A 57 21.91 -19.00 -15.74
N GLU A 58 22.15 -20.30 -15.94
CA GLU A 58 22.82 -20.77 -17.15
C GLU A 58 21.97 -20.51 -18.41
N TYR A 59 20.64 -20.68 -18.32
CA TYR A 59 19.74 -20.33 -19.41
C TYR A 59 19.86 -18.84 -19.75
N ALA A 60 19.84 -17.96 -18.76
CA ALA A 60 19.90 -16.51 -19.00
C ALA A 60 21.29 -16.04 -19.44
N LEU A 61 22.35 -16.52 -18.80
CA LEU A 61 23.71 -15.94 -18.88
C LEU A 61 24.71 -16.83 -19.62
N GLY A 62 24.45 -18.13 -19.75
CA GLY A 62 25.36 -19.09 -20.37
C GLY A 62 25.54 -18.84 -21.87
N SER A 63 26.72 -19.19 -22.40
CA SER A 63 26.95 -19.15 -23.84
C SER A 63 26.06 -20.17 -24.58
N SER A 64 25.85 -19.98 -25.88
CA SER A 64 25.12 -20.92 -26.72
C SER A 64 25.74 -22.34 -26.81
N GLN A 65 26.93 -22.55 -26.21
CA GLN A 65 27.60 -23.85 -26.12
C GLN A 65 27.26 -24.62 -24.83
N THR A 66 26.70 -23.97 -23.82
CA THR A 66 26.26 -24.63 -22.59
C THR A 66 24.90 -25.33 -22.82
N HIS A 67 24.52 -26.23 -21.92
CA HIS A 67 23.29 -26.98 -22.06
C HIS A 67 22.05 -26.05 -22.16
N TRP A 68 21.85 -25.20 -21.17
CA TRP A 68 20.70 -24.31 -21.11
C TRP A 68 20.83 -23.08 -22.02
N GLY A 69 22.04 -22.55 -22.24
CA GLY A 69 22.29 -21.51 -23.23
C GLY A 69 22.02 -21.96 -24.66
N SER A 70 22.28 -23.25 -24.99
CA SER A 70 21.94 -23.81 -26.30
C SER A 70 20.42 -23.91 -26.49
N LEU A 71 19.64 -24.17 -25.42
CA LEU A 71 18.19 -24.15 -25.47
C LEU A 71 17.67 -22.74 -25.74
N ARG A 72 18.18 -21.72 -25.02
CA ARG A 72 17.86 -20.31 -25.29
C ARG A 72 18.13 -19.94 -26.75
N ALA A 73 19.29 -20.33 -27.27
CA ALA A 73 19.63 -20.07 -28.67
C ALA A 73 18.65 -20.74 -29.66
N LYS A 74 18.21 -21.97 -29.38
CA LYS A 74 17.17 -22.66 -30.19
C LYS A 74 15.81 -21.96 -30.13
N MET A 75 15.52 -21.27 -29.04
CA MET A 75 14.31 -20.46 -28.88
C MET A 75 14.42 -19.07 -29.56
N GLY A 76 15.51 -18.81 -30.26
CA GLY A 76 15.68 -17.60 -31.07
C GLY A 76 16.57 -16.52 -30.45
N HIS A 77 17.10 -16.74 -29.26
CA HIS A 77 17.94 -15.78 -28.56
C HIS A 77 19.34 -16.35 -28.27
N PRO A 78 20.29 -16.28 -29.22
CA PRO A 78 21.62 -16.88 -29.06
C PRO A 78 22.51 -16.16 -28.04
N GLU A 79 22.35 -14.83 -27.88
CA GLU A 79 23.12 -14.04 -26.95
C GLU A 79 22.59 -14.14 -25.50
N PRO A 80 23.43 -14.01 -24.47
CA PRO A 80 22.98 -13.93 -23.08
C PRO A 80 22.06 -12.72 -22.82
N PHE A 81 21.07 -12.92 -21.96
CA PHE A 81 20.23 -11.82 -21.45
C PHE A 81 20.96 -10.98 -20.39
N SER A 82 20.51 -9.76 -20.18
CA SER A 82 21.04 -8.87 -19.14
C SER A 82 20.37 -9.14 -17.77
N LEU A 83 20.64 -10.32 -17.20
CA LEU A 83 20.20 -10.65 -15.84
C LEU A 83 21.27 -10.23 -14.84
N LYS A 84 20.94 -9.30 -13.94
CA LYS A 84 21.87 -8.73 -12.96
C LYS A 84 21.58 -9.13 -11.52
N TYR A 85 20.31 -9.35 -11.19
CA TYR A 85 19.84 -9.52 -9.83
C TYR A 85 19.21 -10.91 -9.65
N LEU A 86 19.50 -11.51 -8.51
CA LEU A 86 18.82 -12.72 -8.04
C LEU A 86 18.29 -12.48 -6.65
N GLU A 87 16.98 -12.59 -6.51
CA GLU A 87 16.34 -12.62 -5.22
C GLU A 87 16.10 -14.07 -4.80
N ILE A 88 16.49 -14.39 -3.56
CA ILE A 88 16.38 -15.72 -3.00
C ILE A 88 15.21 -15.77 -2.02
N GLY A 89 14.12 -16.41 -2.44
CA GLY A 89 12.85 -16.45 -1.73
C GLY A 89 11.91 -15.30 -2.09
N ASN A 90 10.74 -15.28 -1.46
CA ASN A 90 9.77 -14.19 -1.51
C ASN A 90 8.95 -14.18 -0.23
N GLU A 91 8.98 -13.05 0.50
CA GLU A 91 8.30 -12.88 1.79
C GLU A 91 8.65 -13.96 2.83
N ASN A 92 9.89 -14.42 2.82
CA ASN A 92 10.39 -15.43 3.74
C ASN A 92 11.29 -14.80 4.81
N SER A 93 11.30 -15.41 6.00
CA SER A 93 12.09 -14.94 7.13
C SER A 93 12.41 -16.07 8.12
N GLY A 94 13.24 -15.76 9.10
CA GLY A 94 13.60 -16.67 10.18
C GLY A 94 14.75 -17.61 9.87
N PRO A 95 15.20 -18.42 10.87
CA PRO A 95 16.41 -19.22 10.80
C PRO A 95 16.43 -20.24 9.66
N GLU A 96 15.30 -20.83 9.32
CA GLU A 96 15.18 -21.81 8.23
C GLU A 96 15.38 -21.14 6.88
N TYR A 97 14.80 -19.94 6.67
CA TYR A 97 15.04 -19.13 5.49
C TYR A 97 16.53 -18.76 5.38
N GLU A 98 17.12 -18.27 6.45
CA GLU A 98 18.53 -17.84 6.47
C GLU A 98 19.49 -18.97 6.11
N ALA A 99 19.23 -20.19 6.62
CA ALA A 99 20.01 -21.37 6.30
C ALA A 99 19.91 -21.75 4.80
N CYS A 100 18.70 -21.75 4.25
CA CYS A 100 18.47 -22.05 2.84
C CYS A 100 19.02 -20.96 1.91
N PHE A 101 18.81 -19.68 2.26
CA PHE A 101 19.35 -18.54 1.55
C PHE A 101 20.88 -18.64 1.40
N ASN A 102 21.60 -18.88 2.48
CA ASN A 102 23.07 -18.95 2.45
C ASN A 102 23.56 -20.08 1.53
N ARG A 103 22.91 -21.23 1.53
CA ARG A 103 23.25 -22.37 0.67
C ARG A 103 23.08 -22.04 -0.82
N ILE A 104 21.96 -21.41 -1.21
CA ILE A 104 21.73 -21.00 -2.60
C ILE A 104 22.72 -19.90 -2.99
N ARG A 105 22.88 -18.90 -2.12
CA ARG A 105 23.83 -17.80 -2.34
C ARG A 105 25.27 -18.29 -2.59
N GLU A 106 25.76 -19.20 -1.78
CA GLU A 106 27.10 -19.78 -1.93
C GLU A 106 27.24 -20.49 -3.28
N ALA A 107 26.29 -21.36 -3.63
CA ALA A 107 26.30 -22.09 -4.90
C ALA A 107 26.22 -21.16 -6.12
N VAL A 108 25.44 -20.07 -6.02
CA VAL A 108 25.32 -19.09 -7.10
C VAL A 108 26.61 -18.28 -7.25
N LEU A 109 27.16 -17.73 -6.18
CA LEU A 109 28.35 -16.89 -6.26
C LEU A 109 29.63 -17.65 -6.62
N GLU A 110 29.68 -18.95 -6.42
CA GLU A 110 30.75 -19.82 -6.91
C GLU A 110 30.82 -19.82 -8.45
N ARG A 111 29.67 -19.78 -9.14
CA ARG A 111 29.59 -19.82 -10.61
C ARG A 111 29.34 -18.45 -11.26
N TYR A 112 28.64 -17.57 -10.57
CA TYR A 112 28.18 -16.27 -11.08
C TYR A 112 28.49 -15.16 -10.06
N PRO A 113 29.79 -14.87 -9.78
CA PRO A 113 30.18 -13.89 -8.76
C PRO A 113 29.76 -12.46 -9.06
N GLN A 114 29.32 -12.16 -10.28
CA GLN A 114 28.83 -10.85 -10.71
C GLN A 114 27.34 -10.61 -10.38
N ILE A 115 26.60 -11.64 -9.96
CA ILE A 115 25.17 -11.52 -9.63
C ILE A 115 25.03 -10.77 -8.31
N ILE A 116 24.16 -9.78 -8.31
CA ILE A 116 23.77 -9.03 -7.12
C ILE A 116 22.66 -9.81 -6.41
N ILE A 117 22.91 -10.15 -5.16
CA ILE A 117 21.97 -10.96 -4.37
C ILE A 117 21.01 -10.07 -3.59
N VAL A 118 19.72 -10.41 -3.64
CA VAL A 118 18.63 -9.79 -2.90
C VAL A 118 18.06 -10.78 -1.89
N SER A 119 17.81 -10.31 -0.67
CA SER A 119 17.20 -11.09 0.41
C SER A 119 15.86 -10.47 0.85
N ASN A 120 15.00 -11.29 1.44
CA ASN A 120 13.68 -10.83 1.95
C ASN A 120 13.75 -10.26 3.38
N THR A 121 14.86 -10.36 4.06
CA THR A 121 15.00 -9.91 5.44
C THR A 121 16.41 -9.42 5.76
N ARG A 122 16.49 -8.55 6.77
CA ARG A 122 17.75 -8.09 7.38
C ARG A 122 18.08 -9.01 8.55
N SER A 123 19.29 -9.59 8.50
CA SER A 123 19.79 -10.45 9.57
C SER A 123 21.31 -10.40 9.62
N GLU A 124 21.89 -10.58 10.79
CA GLU A 124 23.34 -10.66 10.97
C GLU A 124 23.94 -11.90 10.30
N THR A 125 23.15 -12.93 10.07
CA THR A 125 23.57 -14.19 9.45
C THR A 125 23.47 -14.19 7.94
N ILE A 126 22.79 -13.20 7.35
CA ILE A 126 22.63 -13.02 5.90
C ILE A 126 23.58 -11.95 5.38
N LYS A 127 24.42 -12.35 4.41
CA LYS A 127 25.20 -11.39 3.61
C LYS A 127 24.48 -11.16 2.29
N THR A 128 23.94 -9.95 2.12
CA THR A 128 23.23 -9.53 0.93
C THR A 128 23.66 -8.14 0.49
N ASP A 129 23.51 -7.85 -0.80
CA ASP A 129 23.79 -6.53 -1.36
C ASP A 129 22.55 -5.60 -1.24
N ILE A 130 21.37 -6.21 -1.34
CA ILE A 130 20.07 -5.52 -1.35
C ILE A 130 19.09 -6.32 -0.48
N VAL A 131 18.22 -5.60 0.21
CA VAL A 131 17.06 -6.18 0.92
C VAL A 131 15.80 -5.72 0.23
N ASP A 132 14.87 -6.65 0.04
CA ASP A 132 13.54 -6.39 -0.49
C ASP A 132 12.57 -6.03 0.65
N ASP A 133 11.91 -4.89 0.50
CA ASP A 133 10.87 -4.39 1.40
C ASP A 133 9.53 -4.34 0.66
N HIS A 134 8.47 -4.84 1.30
CA HIS A 134 7.10 -4.86 0.77
C HIS A 134 6.18 -3.96 1.59
N TYR A 135 5.32 -3.18 0.90
CA TYR A 135 4.38 -2.25 1.54
C TYR A 135 3.00 -2.31 0.89
N TYR A 136 2.05 -2.91 1.58
CA TYR A 136 0.65 -2.93 1.20
C TYR A 136 -0.17 -2.28 2.29
N ASN A 137 -0.78 -1.14 2.01
CA ASN A 137 -1.48 -0.38 3.03
C ASN A 137 -2.50 0.60 2.41
N MET A 138 -3.07 1.46 3.26
CA MET A 138 -3.96 2.55 2.90
C MET A 138 -3.18 3.77 2.35
N PRO A 139 -3.85 4.72 1.65
CA PRO A 139 -3.18 5.92 1.12
C PRO A 139 -2.41 6.72 2.16
N GLU A 140 -2.99 6.86 3.34
CA GLU A 140 -2.41 7.66 4.42
C GLU A 140 -1.09 7.08 4.93
N PHE A 141 -0.93 5.75 4.94
CA PHE A 141 0.35 5.11 5.29
C PHE A 141 1.48 5.61 4.39
N PHE A 142 1.25 5.66 3.08
CA PHE A 142 2.26 6.11 2.12
C PHE A 142 2.57 7.59 2.27
N ALA A 143 1.55 8.41 2.58
CA ALA A 143 1.73 9.83 2.84
C ALA A 143 2.43 10.13 4.18
N GLU A 144 2.26 9.27 5.19
CA GLU A 144 2.92 9.39 6.51
C GLU A 144 4.38 8.92 6.49
N ASN A 145 4.76 8.03 5.57
CA ASN A 145 6.05 7.34 5.55
C ASN A 145 6.98 7.78 4.39
N ILE A 146 6.82 8.99 3.89
CA ILE A 146 7.67 9.54 2.81
C ILE A 146 9.15 9.63 3.20
N ASP A 147 9.45 9.64 4.50
CA ASP A 147 10.78 9.77 5.10
C ASP A 147 11.35 8.45 5.65
N ILE A 148 10.69 7.33 5.40
CA ILE A 148 11.04 6.01 5.97
C ILE A 148 12.50 5.61 5.77
N TYR A 149 13.15 6.11 4.73
CA TYR A 149 14.57 5.84 4.42
C TYR A 149 15.50 7.03 4.70
N ASP A 150 15.03 8.17 5.19
CA ASP A 150 15.85 9.35 5.41
C ASP A 150 16.97 9.06 6.43
N ASP A 151 16.65 8.37 7.52
CA ASP A 151 17.59 7.97 8.58
C ASP A 151 18.15 6.56 8.40
N TYR A 152 17.87 5.90 7.27
CA TYR A 152 18.41 4.56 7.01
C TYR A 152 19.92 4.57 6.93
N SER A 153 20.59 3.68 7.66
CA SER A 153 22.06 3.63 7.70
C SER A 153 22.64 3.24 6.33
N ARG A 154 23.45 4.12 5.75
CA ARG A 154 24.18 3.88 4.49
C ARG A 154 25.25 2.80 4.58
N LYS A 155 25.44 2.19 5.75
CA LYS A 155 26.30 1.01 5.97
C LYS A 155 25.54 -0.31 5.84
N ASN A 156 24.22 -0.26 5.86
CA ASN A 156 23.35 -1.41 5.67
C ASN A 156 23.23 -1.76 4.18
N PRO A 157 22.74 -2.96 3.82
CA PRO A 157 22.43 -3.30 2.44
C PRO A 157 21.51 -2.25 1.79
N ASN A 158 21.65 -2.07 0.48
CA ASN A 158 20.71 -1.22 -0.27
C ASN A 158 19.29 -1.77 -0.21
N ILE A 159 18.33 -0.96 -0.66
CA ILE A 159 16.91 -1.27 -0.64
C ILE A 159 16.40 -1.51 -2.06
N PHE A 160 15.62 -2.55 -2.21
CA PHE A 160 14.65 -2.77 -3.25
C PHE A 160 13.26 -2.67 -2.61
N VAL A 161 12.41 -1.76 -3.06
CA VAL A 161 10.99 -1.79 -2.69
C VAL A 161 10.30 -2.62 -3.76
N GLY A 162 10.30 -3.95 -3.57
CA GLY A 162 9.94 -4.91 -4.61
C GLY A 162 8.45 -5.05 -4.80
N GLU A 163 7.69 -4.79 -3.74
CA GLU A 163 6.24 -4.80 -3.82
C GLU A 163 5.68 -3.62 -3.04
N PHE A 164 4.94 -2.76 -3.70
CA PHE A 164 4.11 -1.79 -3.00
C PHE A 164 2.88 -1.40 -3.81
N ALA A 165 1.78 -1.20 -3.12
CA ALA A 165 0.53 -0.68 -3.65
C ALA A 165 -0.40 -0.25 -2.52
N VAL A 166 -1.24 0.73 -2.78
CA VAL A 166 -2.44 0.93 -1.97
C VAL A 166 -3.41 -0.22 -2.25
N ASN A 167 -3.59 -1.08 -1.27
CA ASN A 167 -4.50 -2.24 -1.35
C ASN A 167 -5.61 -2.21 -0.29
N GLN A 168 -5.74 -1.07 0.40
CA GLN A 168 -6.79 -0.80 1.39
C GLN A 168 -7.33 0.58 1.09
N THR A 169 -8.62 0.68 0.84
CA THR A 169 -9.31 1.90 0.43
C THR A 169 -8.74 2.58 -0.83
N TYR A 170 -9.57 3.11 -1.69
CA TYR A 170 -9.18 3.83 -2.92
C TYR A 170 -8.31 3.06 -3.92
N GLU A 171 -8.22 1.74 -3.82
CA GLU A 171 -7.38 0.91 -4.68
C GLU A 171 -7.59 1.22 -6.16
N GLY A 172 -6.49 1.42 -6.87
CA GLY A 172 -6.51 1.72 -8.30
C GLY A 172 -7.11 3.06 -8.69
N GLN A 173 -7.30 3.98 -7.74
CA GLN A 173 -7.85 5.30 -7.97
C GLN A 173 -6.78 6.39 -7.91
N LEU A 174 -7.17 7.61 -8.28
CA LEU A 174 -6.24 8.75 -8.28
C LEU A 174 -5.67 9.02 -6.88
N ARG A 175 -6.48 8.98 -5.82
CA ARG A 175 -6.00 9.23 -4.45
C ARG A 175 -4.93 8.23 -4.02
N ALA A 176 -5.13 6.95 -4.35
CA ALA A 176 -4.12 5.91 -4.12
C ALA A 176 -2.83 6.22 -4.88
N ALA A 177 -2.94 6.50 -6.17
CA ALA A 177 -1.79 6.82 -7.02
C ALA A 177 -0.99 8.03 -6.52
N ILE A 178 -1.67 9.08 -6.04
CA ILE A 178 -1.00 10.27 -5.50
C ILE A 178 -0.27 9.96 -4.20
N SER A 179 -0.84 9.15 -3.30
CA SER A 179 -0.14 8.73 -2.07
C SER A 179 1.07 7.83 -2.36
N GLU A 180 0.94 6.92 -3.32
CA GLU A 180 2.06 6.11 -3.81
C GLU A 180 3.17 6.99 -4.42
N ALA A 181 2.78 8.07 -5.14
CA ALA A 181 3.74 9.04 -5.67
C ALA A 181 4.44 9.84 -4.55
N MET A 182 3.77 10.16 -3.43
CA MET A 182 4.43 10.73 -2.26
C MET A 182 5.52 9.80 -1.74
N PHE A 183 5.22 8.51 -1.64
CA PHE A 183 6.19 7.52 -1.20
C PHE A 183 7.38 7.40 -2.19
N MET A 184 7.11 7.47 -3.50
CA MET A 184 8.16 7.52 -4.54
C MET A 184 9.04 8.76 -4.46
N VAL A 185 8.53 9.91 -3.98
CA VAL A 185 9.36 11.09 -3.64
C VAL A 185 10.42 10.72 -2.61
N GLY A 186 10.02 9.98 -1.57
CA GLY A 186 10.94 9.46 -0.56
C GLY A 186 12.02 8.52 -1.16
N PHE A 187 11.65 7.66 -2.10
CA PHE A 187 12.60 6.78 -2.79
C PHE A 187 13.62 7.57 -3.61
N GLU A 188 13.15 8.53 -4.41
CA GLU A 188 14.05 9.33 -5.24
C GLU A 188 14.95 10.23 -4.39
N ARG A 189 14.45 10.76 -3.28
CA ARG A 189 15.22 11.52 -2.30
C ARG A 189 16.35 10.69 -1.69
N ASN A 190 16.12 9.38 -1.51
CA ASN A 190 17.05 8.41 -0.96
C ASN A 190 17.64 7.46 -2.01
N GLN A 191 17.81 7.88 -3.27
CA GLN A 191 18.34 7.04 -4.37
C GLN A 191 19.77 6.51 -4.13
N ASP A 192 20.48 7.04 -3.14
CA ASP A 192 21.76 6.53 -2.69
C ASP A 192 21.65 5.16 -1.98
N VAL A 193 20.50 4.82 -1.43
CA VAL A 193 20.18 3.53 -0.81
C VAL A 193 19.02 2.79 -1.47
N VAL A 194 17.96 3.47 -1.89
CA VAL A 194 16.84 2.85 -2.63
C VAL A 194 17.25 2.69 -4.10
N LYS A 195 17.62 1.48 -4.49
CA LYS A 195 18.17 1.20 -5.83
C LYS A 195 17.12 0.78 -6.85
N LEU A 196 16.06 0.12 -6.39
CA LEU A 196 15.02 -0.44 -7.23
C LEU A 196 13.66 -0.24 -6.54
N CYS A 197 12.61 -0.10 -7.34
CA CYS A 197 11.24 -0.22 -6.88
C CYS A 197 10.37 -0.82 -7.97
N SER A 198 9.31 -1.54 -7.58
CA SER A 198 8.33 -2.08 -8.50
C SER A 198 6.93 -2.09 -7.90
N TYR A 199 5.95 -1.81 -8.73
CA TYR A 199 4.55 -1.96 -8.37
C TYR A 199 4.14 -3.43 -8.44
N ALA A 200 3.35 -3.88 -7.49
CA ALA A 200 2.89 -5.26 -7.48
C ALA A 200 1.38 -5.36 -7.21
N PRO A 201 0.67 -6.20 -8.02
CA PRO A 201 1.11 -6.89 -9.24
C PRO A 201 1.15 -5.98 -10.49
N LEU A 202 1.91 -6.41 -11.50
CA LEU A 202 2.07 -5.64 -12.75
C LEU A 202 0.90 -5.84 -13.72
N PHE A 203 0.52 -7.11 -14.02
CA PHE A 203 -0.45 -7.47 -15.04
C PHE A 203 -1.61 -8.28 -14.49
N SER A 204 -2.83 -7.97 -14.96
CA SER A 204 -3.98 -8.84 -14.73
C SER A 204 -4.95 -8.86 -15.92
N HIS A 205 -5.44 -10.05 -16.23
CA HIS A 205 -6.54 -10.22 -17.18
C HIS A 205 -7.87 -9.91 -16.48
N VAL A 206 -8.68 -8.99 -17.04
CA VAL A 206 -9.90 -8.44 -16.39
C VAL A 206 -10.94 -9.50 -15.97
N HIS A 207 -10.97 -10.66 -16.64
CA HIS A 207 -11.91 -11.73 -16.30
C HIS A 207 -11.35 -12.81 -15.38
N TYR A 208 -10.07 -12.70 -14.97
CA TYR A 208 -9.37 -13.73 -14.18
C TYR A 208 -8.53 -13.13 -13.07
N GLN A 209 -9.01 -12.06 -12.48
CA GLN A 209 -8.33 -11.40 -11.37
C GLN A 209 -8.42 -12.24 -10.10
N SER A 210 -7.28 -12.44 -9.46
CA SER A 210 -7.18 -13.03 -8.12
C SER A 210 -6.66 -12.03 -7.07
N TRP A 211 -6.31 -10.83 -7.52
CA TRP A 211 -5.79 -9.75 -6.69
C TRP A 211 -6.11 -8.39 -7.32
N TYR A 212 -6.29 -7.37 -6.50
CA TYR A 212 -6.43 -5.99 -6.92
C TYR A 212 -5.75 -5.06 -5.88
N PRO A 213 -5.13 -3.95 -6.29
CA PRO A 213 -5.03 -3.41 -7.64
C PRO A 213 -3.96 -4.12 -8.49
N ASN A 214 -4.03 -3.94 -9.81
CA ASN A 214 -2.99 -4.35 -10.76
C ASN A 214 -2.65 -3.17 -11.67
N LEU A 215 -1.38 -2.92 -11.94
CA LEU A 215 -0.93 -1.70 -12.64
C LEU A 215 -1.47 -1.60 -14.06
N ILE A 216 -1.47 -2.73 -14.78
CA ILE A 216 -1.91 -2.85 -16.17
C ILE A 216 -2.95 -3.95 -16.28
N MET A 217 -4.14 -3.58 -16.71
CA MET A 217 -5.26 -4.47 -16.95
C MET A 217 -5.39 -4.74 -18.44
N PHE A 218 -5.75 -5.97 -18.83
CA PHE A 218 -5.93 -6.32 -20.23
C PHE A 218 -7.01 -7.38 -20.46
N ASP A 219 -7.54 -7.41 -21.67
CA ASP A 219 -8.31 -8.52 -22.24
C ASP A 219 -7.70 -8.93 -23.58
N ASN A 220 -8.39 -9.78 -24.36
CA ASN A 220 -7.87 -10.27 -25.64
C ASN A 220 -7.78 -9.20 -26.73
N SER A 221 -8.28 -7.99 -26.50
CA SER A 221 -8.43 -6.95 -27.53
C SER A 221 -7.85 -5.59 -27.14
N ARG A 222 -7.69 -5.32 -25.85
CA ARG A 222 -7.27 -4.01 -25.32
C ARG A 222 -6.53 -4.15 -24.00
N SER A 223 -5.78 -3.11 -23.69
CA SER A 223 -5.18 -2.90 -22.37
C SER A 223 -5.51 -1.50 -21.86
N TYR A 224 -5.56 -1.34 -20.57
CA TYR A 224 -5.69 -0.06 -19.89
C TYR A 224 -4.91 -0.08 -18.58
N VAL A 225 -4.64 1.08 -18.05
CA VAL A 225 -3.80 1.26 -16.86
C VAL A 225 -4.59 1.96 -15.76
N ILE A 226 -4.21 1.72 -14.50
CA ILE A 226 -4.70 2.50 -13.37
C ILE A 226 -3.86 3.77 -13.20
N PRO A 227 -4.34 4.79 -12.45
CA PRO A 227 -3.60 6.05 -12.24
C PRO A 227 -2.17 5.88 -11.75
N SER A 228 -1.89 4.87 -10.93
CA SER A 228 -0.53 4.55 -10.42
C SER A 228 0.49 4.33 -11.55
N TYR A 229 0.08 3.79 -12.70
CA TYR A 229 0.95 3.65 -13.87
C TYR A 229 1.53 4.98 -14.33
N TYR A 230 0.73 6.03 -14.35
CA TYR A 230 1.19 7.36 -14.76
C TYR A 230 2.19 7.95 -13.77
N CYS A 231 2.07 7.63 -12.47
CA CYS A 231 3.08 8.00 -11.48
C CYS A 231 4.44 7.37 -11.82
N PHE A 232 4.47 6.05 -12.05
CA PHE A 232 5.70 5.36 -12.47
C PHE A 232 6.26 5.91 -13.78
N LYS A 233 5.40 6.20 -14.76
CA LYS A 233 5.81 6.81 -16.04
C LYS A 233 6.44 8.18 -15.83
N LEU A 234 5.81 9.06 -15.03
CA LEU A 234 6.32 10.41 -14.77
C LEU A 234 7.65 10.39 -14.02
N PHE A 235 7.76 9.55 -12.99
CA PHE A 235 9.01 9.41 -12.23
C PHE A 235 10.12 8.79 -13.08
N GLY A 236 9.83 7.71 -13.80
CA GLY A 236 10.82 7.01 -14.63
C GLY A 236 11.33 7.82 -15.82
N ALA A 237 10.45 8.60 -16.48
CA ALA A 237 10.81 9.43 -17.62
C ALA A 237 11.54 10.72 -17.25
N ASN A 238 11.46 11.16 -16.00
CA ASN A 238 11.99 12.46 -15.53
C ASN A 238 12.99 12.26 -14.39
N ARG A 239 14.02 11.49 -14.63
CA ARG A 239 15.12 11.28 -13.65
C ARG A 239 16.22 12.31 -13.87
N GLY A 240 16.74 12.82 -12.75
CA GLY A 240 17.99 13.59 -12.76
C GLY A 240 19.19 12.73 -12.39
N ASP A 241 20.38 13.29 -12.52
CA ASP A 241 21.63 12.62 -12.21
C ASP A 241 21.95 12.67 -10.70
N MET A 242 21.54 13.76 -10.04
CA MET A 242 21.80 14.00 -8.63
C MET A 242 20.57 14.57 -7.92
N VAL A 243 20.35 14.18 -6.67
CA VAL A 243 19.38 14.81 -5.79
C VAL A 243 19.93 16.13 -5.27
N VAL A 244 19.12 17.17 -5.34
CA VAL A 244 19.43 18.49 -4.81
C VAL A 244 18.80 18.64 -3.43
N SER A 245 19.57 19.08 -2.46
CA SER A 245 19.04 19.41 -1.13
C SER A 245 17.98 20.48 -1.22
N SER A 246 16.79 20.20 -0.70
CA SER A 246 15.65 21.10 -0.66
C SER A 246 15.09 21.22 0.75
N LYS A 247 14.40 22.33 1.00
CA LYS A 247 13.58 22.53 2.20
C LYS A 247 12.17 22.79 1.76
N GLU A 248 11.24 22.12 2.38
CA GLU A 248 9.83 22.26 2.09
C GLU A 248 9.03 22.59 3.35
N SER A 249 7.93 23.27 3.17
CA SER A 249 6.95 23.56 4.21
C SER A 249 5.58 23.52 3.59
N CYS A 250 4.69 22.72 4.13
CA CYS A 250 3.31 22.60 3.69
C CYS A 250 2.37 22.51 4.88
N GLU A 251 1.09 22.61 4.63
CA GLU A 251 0.07 22.40 5.64
C GLU A 251 -0.10 20.91 5.95
N LYS A 252 -0.65 20.63 7.14
CA LYS A 252 -1.06 19.28 7.52
C LYS A 252 -2.50 19.03 7.12
N ILE A 253 -2.77 17.82 6.62
CA ILE A 253 -4.12 17.32 6.37
C ILE A 253 -4.44 16.28 7.43
N TYR A 254 -5.63 16.37 8.01
CA TYR A 254 -6.12 15.37 8.96
C TYR A 254 -6.91 14.29 8.24
N LEU A 255 -6.90 13.08 8.81
CA LEU A 255 -7.67 11.95 8.33
C LEU A 255 -9.14 12.33 8.13
N SER A 256 -9.66 12.07 6.96
CA SER A 256 -11.07 12.27 6.64
C SER A 256 -11.89 11.08 7.10
N MET A 257 -12.96 11.33 7.86
CA MET A 257 -13.87 10.29 8.34
C MET A 257 -15.14 10.29 7.53
N HIS A 258 -15.69 9.10 7.29
CA HIS A 258 -17.04 8.95 6.76
C HIS A 258 -18.06 9.06 7.88
N GLY A 259 -19.19 9.65 7.59
CA GLY A 259 -20.28 9.79 8.55
C GLY A 259 -21.03 8.48 8.89
N LEU A 260 -20.43 7.30 8.69
CA LEU A 260 -20.99 6.03 9.11
C LEU A 260 -20.43 5.60 10.46
N PRO A 261 -21.25 5.69 11.53
CA PRO A 261 -20.88 5.10 12.81
C PRO A 261 -20.70 3.59 12.70
N VAL A 262 -19.81 3.06 13.52
CA VAL A 262 -19.46 1.63 13.55
C VAL A 262 -19.53 1.10 14.97
N ILE A 263 -20.15 -0.06 15.13
CA ILE A 263 -20.07 -0.89 16.33
C ILE A 263 -19.33 -2.16 15.98
N ASN A 264 -18.29 -2.46 16.72
CA ASN A 264 -17.51 -3.70 16.62
C ASN A 264 -17.47 -4.39 17.98
N GLY A 265 -17.17 -5.66 18.01
CA GLY A 265 -16.99 -6.38 19.27
C GLY A 265 -17.02 -7.89 19.12
N ASP A 266 -16.92 -8.58 20.23
CA ASP A 266 -17.09 -10.01 20.25
C ASP A 266 -18.56 -10.40 20.03
N CYS A 267 -18.80 -11.57 19.44
CA CYS A 267 -20.15 -12.08 19.19
C CYS A 267 -21.03 -12.11 20.46
N GLY A 268 -22.29 -11.76 20.30
CA GLY A 268 -23.23 -11.57 21.39
C GLY A 268 -23.19 -10.18 22.03
N LEU A 269 -22.37 -9.23 21.51
CA LEU A 269 -22.45 -7.84 21.93
C LEU A 269 -23.84 -7.29 21.64
N THR A 270 -24.46 -6.69 22.67
CA THR A 270 -25.83 -6.17 22.57
C THR A 270 -25.84 -4.65 22.70
N TRP A 271 -26.56 -3.95 21.82
CA TRP A 271 -26.69 -2.49 21.86
C TRP A 271 -28.08 -2.01 21.50
N LYS A 272 -28.36 -0.76 21.87
CA LYS A 272 -29.58 -0.03 21.53
C LYS A 272 -29.36 1.47 21.50
N ASN A 273 -30.39 2.22 21.09
CA ASN A 273 -30.42 3.68 21.14
C ASN A 273 -29.21 4.32 20.42
N ALA A 274 -28.84 3.80 19.26
CA ALA A 274 -27.77 4.37 18.44
C ALA A 274 -28.26 5.67 17.77
N VAL A 275 -27.53 6.75 17.98
CA VAL A 275 -27.87 8.10 17.48
C VAL A 275 -26.61 8.75 16.92
N PHE A 276 -26.70 9.24 15.68
CA PHE A 276 -25.66 10.04 15.05
C PHE A 276 -26.17 11.43 14.72
N ASN A 277 -25.48 12.46 15.20
CA ASN A 277 -25.88 13.88 15.04
C ASN A 277 -27.36 14.13 15.40
N SER A 278 -27.81 13.57 16.50
CA SER A 278 -29.21 13.63 16.99
C SER A 278 -30.24 12.85 16.14
N ILE A 279 -29.80 12.06 15.15
CA ILE A 279 -30.67 11.24 14.31
C ILE A 279 -30.48 9.76 14.69
N PRO A 280 -31.57 9.01 14.98
CA PRO A 280 -31.46 7.57 15.19
C PRO A 280 -30.87 6.86 13.97
N VAL A 281 -29.91 5.96 14.19
CA VAL A 281 -29.27 5.18 13.13
C VAL A 281 -29.42 3.68 13.39
N PHE A 282 -29.51 2.92 12.31
CA PHE A 282 -29.80 1.50 12.32
C PHE A 282 -28.73 0.73 11.51
N PRO A 283 -28.57 -0.58 11.77
CA PRO A 283 -27.65 -1.43 11.02
C PRO A 283 -27.91 -1.38 9.51
N THR A 284 -26.86 -1.13 8.73
CA THR A 284 -26.95 -1.01 7.25
C THR A 284 -25.94 -1.85 6.50
N LYS A 285 -24.69 -1.95 6.99
CA LYS A 285 -23.62 -2.66 6.28
C LYS A 285 -22.88 -3.60 7.23
N SER A 286 -22.61 -4.81 6.75
CA SER A 286 -21.81 -5.82 7.45
C SER A 286 -20.32 -5.48 7.38
N LEU A 287 -19.64 -5.63 8.52
CA LEU A 287 -18.20 -5.60 8.68
C LEU A 287 -17.75 -6.92 9.34
N HIS A 288 -17.90 -8.04 8.66
CA HIS A 288 -17.77 -9.39 9.22
C HIS A 288 -18.77 -9.75 10.32
N GLY A 289 -19.84 -9.01 10.44
CA GLY A 289 -20.89 -9.25 11.42
C GLY A 289 -22.26 -9.06 10.82
N LYS A 290 -23.27 -9.64 11.46
CA LYS A 290 -24.67 -9.34 11.22
C LYS A 290 -25.30 -8.86 12.52
N ALA A 291 -26.22 -7.90 12.39
CA ALA A 291 -27.04 -7.44 13.51
C ALA A 291 -28.38 -8.16 13.49
N ILE A 292 -28.67 -8.84 14.57
CA ILE A 292 -29.98 -9.47 14.77
C ILE A 292 -30.80 -8.59 15.72
N GLN A 293 -31.96 -8.15 15.28
CA GLN A 293 -32.85 -7.37 16.12
C GLN A 293 -33.51 -8.27 17.18
N ASP A 294 -33.43 -7.86 18.43
CA ASP A 294 -34.08 -8.48 19.59
C ASP A 294 -34.81 -7.39 20.40
N ASN A 295 -36.13 -7.33 20.22
CA ASN A 295 -37.02 -6.30 20.78
C ASN A 295 -36.55 -4.87 20.42
N ASP A 296 -36.09 -4.09 21.40
CA ASP A 296 -35.56 -2.72 21.26
C ASP A 296 -34.04 -2.65 21.11
N SER A 297 -33.39 -3.79 21.00
CA SER A 297 -31.94 -3.95 20.91
C SER A 297 -31.51 -4.71 19.68
N TYR A 298 -30.18 -4.71 19.42
CA TYR A 298 -29.51 -5.51 18.40
C TYR A 298 -28.42 -6.34 19.04
N VAL A 299 -28.24 -7.55 18.51
CA VAL A 299 -27.17 -8.48 18.94
C VAL A 299 -26.23 -8.72 17.77
N LEU A 300 -24.94 -8.54 18.00
CA LEU A 300 -23.89 -8.81 17.03
C LEU A 300 -23.63 -10.33 16.93
N GLN A 301 -23.69 -10.87 15.73
CA GLN A 301 -23.32 -12.25 15.42
C GLN A 301 -22.29 -12.28 14.30
N GLU A 302 -21.55 -13.36 14.20
CA GLU A 302 -20.72 -13.61 13.02
C GLU A 302 -21.58 -13.77 11.78
N ASN A 303 -21.03 -13.37 10.64
CA ASN A 303 -21.69 -13.60 9.36
C ASN A 303 -21.54 -15.06 8.95
N ASP A 304 -22.63 -15.74 8.59
CA ASP A 304 -22.63 -17.16 8.18
C ASP A 304 -21.99 -17.40 6.80
N ALA A 305 -21.75 -16.33 6.04
CA ALA A 305 -21.10 -16.39 4.73
C ALA A 305 -19.60 -16.67 4.82
N ASP A 306 -19.25 -17.66 5.64
CA ASP A 306 -17.88 -17.95 6.01
C ASP A 306 -17.16 -18.84 5.03
N GLU A 307 -16.77 -18.26 3.92
CA GLU A 307 -15.74 -18.84 3.05
C GLU A 307 -14.32 -18.35 3.41
N PHE A 308 -14.11 -17.79 4.62
CA PHE A 308 -12.77 -17.50 5.13
C PHE A 308 -12.01 -18.81 5.37
N THR A 309 -11.22 -19.20 4.40
CA THR A 309 -10.38 -20.40 4.48
C THR A 309 -9.19 -20.25 5.44
N ASN A 310 -8.88 -19.03 5.88
CA ASN A 310 -7.74 -18.76 6.75
C ASN A 310 -8.19 -18.42 8.19
N GLN A 311 -8.25 -19.43 9.05
CA GLN A 311 -8.64 -19.31 10.45
C GLN A 311 -7.74 -18.35 11.26
N SER A 312 -6.46 -18.19 10.88
CA SER A 312 -5.52 -17.32 11.60
C SER A 312 -5.85 -15.84 11.43
N ILE A 313 -6.34 -15.44 10.26
CA ILE A 313 -6.79 -14.08 9.97
C ILE A 313 -8.13 -13.83 10.65
N ARG A 314 -9.06 -14.78 10.57
CA ARG A 314 -10.40 -14.69 11.16
C ARG A 314 -10.36 -14.39 12.66
N SER A 315 -9.45 -15.01 13.41
CA SER A 315 -9.32 -14.80 14.86
C SER A 315 -8.86 -13.38 15.24
N GLN A 316 -8.34 -12.60 14.29
CA GLN A 316 -7.84 -11.24 14.52
C GLN A 316 -8.89 -10.17 14.23
N ILE A 317 -9.93 -10.48 13.45
CA ILE A 317 -10.97 -9.52 13.07
C ILE A 317 -12.04 -9.44 14.14
N LEU A 318 -12.36 -8.23 14.56
CA LEU A 318 -13.55 -7.96 15.38
C LEU A 318 -14.75 -7.81 14.46
N PRO A 319 -15.77 -8.69 14.56
CA PRO A 319 -17.03 -8.49 13.86
C PRO A 319 -17.59 -7.09 14.11
N GLY A 320 -18.27 -6.53 13.13
CA GLY A 320 -18.81 -5.20 13.26
C GLY A 320 -19.97 -4.91 12.31
N ILE A 321 -20.63 -3.82 12.56
CA ILE A 321 -21.75 -3.30 11.79
C ILE A 321 -21.59 -1.79 11.62
N ALA A 322 -21.75 -1.29 10.40
CA ALA A 322 -21.93 0.12 10.14
C ALA A 322 -23.43 0.48 10.25
N LEU A 323 -23.69 1.68 10.73
CA LEU A 323 -25.03 2.18 11.02
C LEU A 323 -25.32 3.43 10.18
N GLY A 324 -26.56 3.55 9.68
CA GLY A 324 -27.01 4.71 8.92
C GLY A 324 -26.64 4.69 7.44
N ASN A 325 -26.85 5.79 6.75
CA ASN A 325 -26.54 5.97 5.33
C ASN A 325 -25.19 6.67 5.15
N ASP A 326 -24.56 6.48 4.01
CA ASP A 326 -23.29 7.13 3.67
C ASP A 326 -23.45 8.65 3.70
N VAL A 327 -22.79 9.27 4.68
CA VAL A 327 -22.72 10.73 4.81
C VAL A 327 -21.26 11.08 5.02
N GLU A 328 -20.70 11.87 4.14
CA GLU A 328 -19.37 12.43 4.32
C GLU A 328 -19.43 13.46 5.46
N SER A 329 -18.64 13.27 6.50
CA SER A 329 -18.60 14.17 7.64
C SER A 329 -17.19 14.26 8.22
N ARG A 330 -16.76 15.49 8.47
CA ARG A 330 -15.50 15.77 9.19
C ARG A 330 -15.73 16.13 10.65
N GLU A 331 -16.99 16.18 11.07
CA GLU A 331 -17.39 16.49 12.44
C GLU A 331 -18.71 15.77 12.74
N GLY A 332 -18.89 15.34 13.94
CA GLY A 332 -20.13 14.70 14.37
C GLY A 332 -20.03 13.99 15.70
N SER A 333 -21.17 13.53 16.17
CA SER A 333 -21.26 12.78 17.41
C SER A 333 -22.04 11.50 17.23
N PHE A 334 -21.54 10.43 17.79
CA PHE A 334 -22.19 9.12 17.80
C PHE A 334 -22.40 8.65 19.24
N THR A 335 -23.64 8.42 19.61
CA THR A 335 -24.01 7.93 20.95
C THR A 335 -24.70 6.58 20.81
N VAL A 336 -24.33 5.63 21.67
CA VAL A 336 -24.94 4.30 21.71
C VAL A 336 -24.91 3.72 23.11
N GLN A 337 -25.93 2.95 23.47
CA GLN A 337 -25.98 2.20 24.73
C GLN A 337 -25.61 0.74 24.46
N ILE A 338 -24.54 0.26 25.12
CA ILE A 338 -24.01 -1.10 24.97
C ILE A 338 -24.06 -1.83 26.28
N LEU A 339 -24.62 -3.06 26.27
CA LEU A 339 -24.62 -3.95 27.43
C LEU A 339 -23.21 -4.50 27.63
N ALA A 340 -22.57 -4.10 28.74
CA ALA A 340 -21.22 -4.54 29.05
C ALA A 340 -21.20 -5.92 29.70
N GLU A 341 -20.50 -6.86 29.11
CA GLU A 341 -20.28 -8.21 29.64
C GLU A 341 -18.79 -8.44 29.92
N LYS A 342 -18.47 -9.19 31.00
CA LYS A 342 -17.09 -9.50 31.33
C LYS A 342 -16.42 -10.33 30.22
N GLY A 343 -15.21 -9.90 29.83
CA GLY A 343 -14.39 -10.62 28.84
C GLY A 343 -14.77 -10.34 27.38
N LYS A 344 -15.79 -9.52 27.11
CA LYS A 344 -16.12 -9.08 25.74
C LYS A 344 -15.49 -7.74 25.43
N ARG A 345 -14.94 -7.65 24.23
CA ARG A 345 -14.42 -6.39 23.66
C ARG A 345 -15.57 -5.60 23.06
N ILE A 346 -15.48 -4.29 23.17
CA ILE A 346 -16.45 -3.31 22.63
C ILE A 346 -15.69 -2.32 21.77
N GLY A 347 -16.13 -2.12 20.54
CA GLY A 347 -15.60 -1.10 19.63
C GLY A 347 -16.67 -0.09 19.25
N VAL A 348 -16.37 1.20 19.37
CA VAL A 348 -17.24 2.31 18.98
C VAL A 348 -16.41 3.31 18.15
N GLY A 349 -16.85 3.62 16.95
CA GLY A 349 -16.11 4.51 16.06
C GLY A 349 -16.85 4.92 14.80
N MET A 350 -16.08 5.33 13.81
CA MET A 350 -16.57 5.73 12.50
C MET A 350 -15.69 5.17 11.38
N LEU A 351 -16.26 4.99 10.19
CA LEU A 351 -15.51 4.59 9.00
C LEU A 351 -14.59 5.71 8.50
N CYS A 352 -13.44 5.31 7.94
CA CYS A 352 -12.48 6.21 7.31
C CYS A 352 -12.57 6.20 5.78
N SER A 353 -13.38 5.33 5.20
CA SER A 353 -13.47 5.15 3.75
C SER A 353 -14.71 5.82 3.16
N PRO A 354 -14.57 6.62 2.09
CA PRO A 354 -15.66 7.37 1.51
C PRO A 354 -16.73 6.52 0.82
N LYS A 355 -16.39 5.42 0.21
CA LYS A 355 -17.33 4.56 -0.51
C LYS A 355 -16.96 3.09 -0.36
N PRO A 356 -17.32 2.47 0.76
CA PRO A 356 -17.12 1.04 0.91
C PRO A 356 -17.90 0.28 -0.18
N PHE A 357 -17.25 -0.68 -0.83
CA PHE A 357 -17.83 -1.66 -1.78
C PHE A 357 -18.15 -1.21 -3.21
N SER A 358 -18.00 0.03 -3.63
CA SER A 358 -18.41 0.42 -4.98
C SER A 358 -17.65 -0.29 -6.10
N TYR A 359 -16.42 -0.70 -5.86
CA TYR A 359 -15.61 -1.39 -6.87
C TYR A 359 -16.03 -2.86 -7.05
N TYR A 360 -16.30 -3.58 -5.98
CA TYR A 360 -16.60 -5.02 -6.01
C TYR A 360 -18.02 -5.33 -6.45
N ASP A 361 -18.97 -4.44 -6.20
CA ASP A 361 -20.33 -4.53 -6.72
C ASP A 361 -20.41 -4.57 -8.26
N ARG A 362 -19.34 -4.14 -8.94
CA ARG A 362 -19.30 -4.11 -10.42
C ARG A 362 -18.85 -5.40 -11.07
N THR A 363 -18.02 -6.19 -10.39
CA THR A 363 -17.35 -7.34 -10.99
C THR A 363 -17.85 -8.68 -10.48
N ASP A 364 -18.29 -8.77 -9.23
CA ASP A 364 -18.87 -9.96 -8.63
C ASP A 364 -19.96 -9.58 -7.60
N PRO A 365 -21.24 -9.91 -7.83
CA PRO A 365 -22.30 -9.69 -6.86
C PRO A 365 -22.15 -10.53 -5.58
N ASN A 366 -21.25 -11.53 -5.57
CA ASN A 366 -20.88 -12.33 -4.41
C ASN A 366 -19.34 -12.43 -4.30
N PRO A 367 -18.66 -11.37 -3.86
CA PRO A 367 -17.21 -11.41 -3.70
C PRO A 367 -16.83 -12.51 -2.71
N LYS A 368 -16.07 -13.48 -3.20
CA LYS A 368 -15.59 -14.63 -2.40
C LYS A 368 -14.21 -14.38 -1.78
N ASP A 369 -13.59 -13.25 -2.09
CA ASP A 369 -12.27 -12.93 -1.63
C ASP A 369 -12.34 -12.26 -0.25
N PRO A 370 -11.83 -12.91 0.79
CA PRO A 370 -11.78 -12.34 2.13
C PRO A 370 -10.97 -11.05 2.24
N TRP A 371 -10.02 -10.82 1.33
CA TRP A 371 -9.20 -9.60 1.29
C TRP A 371 -10.01 -8.35 0.96
N MET A 372 -11.16 -8.48 0.32
CA MET A 372 -12.06 -7.38 -0.02
C MET A 372 -12.67 -6.66 1.18
N LEU A 373 -12.75 -7.34 2.31
CA LEU A 373 -13.37 -6.81 3.52
C LEU A 373 -12.41 -5.92 4.33
N PHE A 374 -11.16 -5.78 3.91
CA PHE A 374 -10.17 -4.88 4.51
C PHE A 374 -10.43 -3.41 4.22
N ASN A 375 -11.22 -3.11 3.22
CA ASN A 375 -11.46 -1.75 2.71
C ASN A 375 -12.32 -0.88 3.62
N LEU A 376 -12.82 -1.44 4.72
CA LEU A 376 -13.60 -0.72 5.70
C LEU A 376 -12.79 -0.53 6.97
N GLU A 377 -11.94 0.47 6.96
CA GLU A 377 -11.07 0.77 8.09
C GLU A 377 -11.76 1.73 9.07
N PRO A 378 -12.33 1.23 10.17
CA PRO A 378 -12.84 2.10 11.19
C PRO A 378 -11.71 2.69 12.04
N LEU A 379 -11.83 3.97 12.36
CA LEU A 379 -11.16 4.58 13.50
C LEU A 379 -12.09 4.46 14.69
N ARG A 380 -11.71 3.66 15.68
CA ARG A 380 -12.60 3.27 16.77
C ARG A 380 -11.89 3.17 18.09
N TRP A 381 -12.58 3.52 19.14
CA TRP A 381 -12.22 3.16 20.50
C TRP A 381 -12.51 1.69 20.73
N ILE A 382 -11.52 0.91 21.10
CA ILE A 382 -11.68 -0.48 21.54
C ILE A 382 -11.54 -0.51 23.05
N VAL A 383 -12.55 -1.09 23.67
CA VAL A 383 -12.58 -1.35 25.11
C VAL A 383 -12.32 -2.84 25.34
N GLU A 384 -11.29 -3.13 26.13
CA GLU A 384 -10.93 -4.47 26.55
C GLU A 384 -10.69 -4.49 28.07
N GLY A 385 -11.48 -5.30 28.77
CA GLY A 385 -11.47 -5.29 30.24
C GLY A 385 -11.81 -3.90 30.81
N ASN A 386 -10.88 -3.30 31.54
CA ASN A 386 -11.04 -1.98 32.15
C ASN A 386 -10.21 -0.89 31.45
N THR A 387 -9.86 -1.07 30.19
CA THR A 387 -9.11 -0.08 29.42
C THR A 387 -9.79 0.23 28.10
N ALA A 388 -9.56 1.44 27.59
CA ALA A 388 -9.96 1.87 26.26
C ALA A 388 -8.78 2.54 25.54
N ALA A 389 -8.60 2.22 24.26
CA ALA A 389 -7.61 2.88 23.41
C ALA A 389 -8.17 3.08 22.00
N LEU A 390 -7.64 4.07 21.29
CA LEU A 390 -8.01 4.37 19.91
C LEU A 390 -7.19 3.52 18.95
N TYR A 391 -7.89 2.85 18.02
CA TYR A 391 -7.29 2.00 16.99
C TYR A 391 -7.86 2.34 15.63
N ARG A 392 -7.02 2.16 14.60
CA ARG A 392 -7.42 2.17 13.21
C ARG A 392 -7.07 0.83 12.55
N GLY A 393 -7.88 0.44 11.58
CA GLY A 393 -7.63 -0.72 10.76
C GLY A 393 -8.67 -1.82 10.90
N GLY A 394 -8.68 -2.71 9.91
CA GLY A 394 -9.53 -3.90 9.85
C GLY A 394 -8.85 -5.11 10.47
N ILE A 395 -7.91 -5.73 9.76
CA ILE A 395 -7.13 -6.90 10.21
C ILE A 395 -5.96 -6.48 11.08
N SER A 396 -5.13 -5.58 10.58
CA SER A 396 -4.01 -5.04 11.34
C SER A 396 -4.48 -3.78 12.07
N LEU A 397 -4.51 -3.85 13.38
CA LEU A 397 -4.89 -2.72 14.22
C LEU A 397 -3.65 -1.87 14.52
N THR A 398 -3.67 -0.62 14.08
CA THR A 398 -2.69 0.39 14.51
C THR A 398 -3.26 1.13 15.71
N GLN A 399 -2.55 1.11 16.83
CA GLN A 399 -2.93 1.81 18.05
C GLN A 399 -2.49 3.26 17.96
N TYR A 400 -3.43 4.19 18.17
CA TYR A 400 -3.21 5.64 18.11
C TYR A 400 -3.20 6.32 19.48
N SER A 401 -3.57 5.62 20.55
CA SER A 401 -3.50 6.18 21.91
C SER A 401 -3.04 5.16 22.92
N GLU A 402 -2.42 5.64 24.01
CA GLU A 402 -2.16 4.82 25.18
C GLU A 402 -3.47 4.39 25.85
N PRO A 403 -3.57 3.12 26.33
CA PRO A 403 -4.77 2.63 26.99
C PRO A 403 -5.13 3.45 28.23
N LYS A 404 -6.36 3.93 28.30
CA LYS A 404 -6.90 4.68 29.44
C LYS A 404 -7.76 3.79 30.32
N GLN A 405 -7.63 3.95 31.64
CA GLN A 405 -8.46 3.23 32.60
C GLN A 405 -9.91 3.72 32.55
N ILE A 406 -10.83 2.78 32.48
CA ILE A 406 -12.28 3.02 32.46
C ILE A 406 -13.00 2.20 33.52
N SER A 407 -14.26 2.54 33.79
CA SER A 407 -15.11 1.79 34.72
C SER A 407 -16.42 1.43 34.04
N LEU A 408 -16.58 0.16 33.66
CA LEU A 408 -17.82 -0.37 33.10
C LEU A 408 -18.75 -0.87 34.21
N ARG A 409 -20.05 -0.64 34.01
CA ARG A 409 -21.12 -1.27 34.79
C ARG A 409 -21.49 -2.59 34.09
N TYR A 410 -20.92 -3.70 34.57
CA TYR A 410 -21.15 -5.02 33.98
C TYR A 410 -22.56 -5.51 34.25
N GLY A 411 -23.23 -6.10 33.24
CA GLY A 411 -24.63 -6.49 33.28
C GLY A 411 -25.61 -5.34 33.07
N GLU A 412 -25.12 -4.13 32.82
CA GLU A 412 -25.93 -2.96 32.56
C GLU A 412 -25.56 -2.32 31.22
N TYR A 413 -26.49 -1.55 30.66
CA TYR A 413 -26.20 -0.69 29.53
C TYR A 413 -25.32 0.49 29.96
N ASN A 414 -24.20 0.66 29.27
CA ASN A 414 -23.31 1.79 29.40
C ASN A 414 -23.46 2.67 28.16
N GLU A 415 -23.52 3.98 28.35
CA GLU A 415 -23.56 4.94 27.26
C GLU A 415 -22.14 5.26 26.80
N PHE A 416 -21.88 4.96 25.54
CA PHE A 416 -20.67 5.37 24.83
C PHE A 416 -21.02 6.55 23.93
N HIS A 417 -20.25 7.62 24.03
CA HIS A 417 -20.37 8.78 23.17
C HIS A 417 -19.03 9.06 22.51
N TYR A 418 -19.02 9.00 21.19
CA TYR A 418 -17.89 9.27 20.32
C TYR A 418 -18.09 10.65 19.70
N GLU A 419 -17.17 11.58 19.94
CA GLU A 419 -17.23 12.92 19.39
C GLU A 419 -16.08 13.13 18.43
N LEU A 420 -16.40 13.52 17.20
CA LEU A 420 -15.47 13.79 16.13
C LEU A 420 -15.45 15.27 15.81
N THR A 421 -14.27 15.88 15.90
CA THR A 421 -13.98 17.22 15.39
C THR A 421 -13.10 17.13 14.14
N LYS A 422 -12.77 18.26 13.51
CA LYS A 422 -11.85 18.29 12.35
C LYS A 422 -10.47 17.70 12.64
N THR A 423 -10.02 17.76 13.89
CA THR A 423 -8.63 17.46 14.26
C THR A 423 -8.49 16.43 15.37
N ALA A 424 -9.58 16.01 16.00
CA ALA A 424 -9.52 15.11 17.14
C ALA A 424 -10.77 14.26 17.30
N VAL A 425 -10.62 13.15 18.00
CA VAL A 425 -11.71 12.27 18.42
C VAL A 425 -11.69 12.06 19.91
N SER A 426 -12.84 12.15 20.55
CA SER A 426 -13.03 11.96 21.98
C SER A 426 -13.94 10.78 22.28
N LEU A 427 -13.67 10.09 23.39
CA LEU A 427 -14.56 9.09 23.97
C LEU A 427 -15.08 9.55 25.33
N TYR A 428 -16.38 9.48 25.48
CA TYR A 428 -17.07 9.63 26.77
C TYR A 428 -17.74 8.31 27.15
N LEU A 429 -17.67 7.96 28.40
CA LEU A 429 -18.35 6.80 28.97
C LEU A 429 -19.26 7.27 30.11
N ASN A 430 -20.58 7.01 29.98
CA ASN A 430 -21.59 7.44 30.95
C ASN A 430 -21.49 8.95 31.29
N GLY A 431 -21.29 9.77 30.26
CA GLY A 431 -21.16 11.23 30.39
C GLY A 431 -19.79 11.73 30.88
N LYS A 432 -18.84 10.85 31.20
CA LYS A 432 -17.49 11.22 31.62
C LYS A 432 -16.50 11.11 30.47
N LEU A 433 -15.74 12.18 30.17
CA LEU A 433 -14.63 12.14 29.22
C LEU A 433 -13.57 11.13 29.67
N ILE A 434 -13.22 10.23 28.79
CA ILE A 434 -12.17 9.23 28.98
C ILE A 434 -10.86 9.73 28.39
N ASP A 435 -10.89 10.12 27.11
CA ASP A 435 -9.71 10.64 26.40
C ASP A 435 -10.12 11.45 25.18
N THR A 436 -9.19 12.30 24.71
CA THR A 436 -9.25 13.02 23.44
C THR A 436 -7.93 12.80 22.72
N VAL A 437 -8.00 12.29 21.50
CA VAL A 437 -6.83 11.96 20.69
C VAL A 437 -6.87 12.76 19.40
N GLU A 438 -5.74 13.38 19.04
CA GLU A 438 -5.58 14.04 17.75
C GLU A 438 -5.76 13.03 16.61
N LEU A 439 -6.50 13.41 15.57
CA LEU A 439 -6.65 12.56 14.39
C LEU A 439 -5.29 12.36 13.71
N PRO A 440 -5.06 11.18 13.12
CA PRO A 440 -3.92 11.00 12.22
C PRO A 440 -3.86 12.11 11.18
N HIS A 441 -2.66 12.64 10.97
CA HIS A 441 -2.44 13.72 10.02
C HIS A 441 -1.13 13.49 9.27
N TYR A 442 -1.04 14.04 8.08
CA TYR A 442 0.08 13.88 7.14
C TYR A 442 0.33 15.18 6.39
N GLN A 443 1.45 15.26 5.70
CA GLN A 443 1.76 16.43 4.87
C GLN A 443 0.77 16.51 3.69
N SER A 444 0.30 17.72 3.38
CA SER A 444 -0.57 17.95 2.22
C SER A 444 0.18 17.80 0.91
N MET A 445 1.50 18.01 0.95
CA MET A 445 2.35 18.05 -0.24
C MET A 445 3.77 17.61 0.11
N CYS A 446 4.46 17.02 -0.85
CA CYS A 446 5.89 16.75 -0.76
C CYS A 446 6.58 16.98 -2.10
N SER A 447 7.91 17.10 -2.08
CA SER A 447 8.69 17.33 -3.29
C SER A 447 10.05 16.63 -3.26
N VAL A 448 10.60 16.42 -4.46
CA VAL A 448 12.01 16.09 -4.66
C VAL A 448 12.54 16.88 -5.84
N THR A 449 13.74 17.42 -5.68
CA THR A 449 14.45 18.13 -6.75
C THR A 449 15.67 17.33 -7.17
N THR A 450 15.80 17.13 -8.46
CA THR A 450 16.96 16.48 -9.06
C THR A 450 17.59 17.41 -10.11
N ASP A 451 18.85 17.18 -10.41
CA ASP A 451 19.64 18.01 -11.29
C ASP A 451 20.29 17.19 -12.40
N THR A 452 20.43 17.79 -13.57
CA THR A 452 21.23 17.33 -14.69
C THR A 452 22.18 18.44 -15.13
N ASP A 453 23.04 18.22 -16.09
CA ASP A 453 23.95 19.26 -16.61
C ASP A 453 23.18 20.48 -17.12
N ASP A 454 22.01 20.28 -17.76
CA ASP A 454 21.26 21.32 -18.45
C ASP A 454 19.92 21.70 -17.82
N SER A 455 19.44 20.97 -16.83
CA SER A 455 18.09 21.13 -16.29
C SER A 455 18.00 20.86 -14.80
N VAL A 456 17.10 21.60 -14.13
CA VAL A 456 16.58 21.28 -12.79
C VAL A 456 15.21 20.64 -12.96
N ILE A 457 14.99 19.51 -12.33
CA ILE A 457 13.72 18.76 -12.36
C ILE A 457 13.13 18.79 -10.96
N ILE A 458 11.96 19.39 -10.81
CA ILE A 458 11.23 19.47 -9.54
C ILE A 458 9.97 18.62 -9.65
N LYS A 459 9.85 17.60 -8.84
CA LYS A 459 8.61 16.82 -8.70
C LYS A 459 7.87 17.29 -7.46
N ILE A 460 6.61 17.67 -7.64
CA ILE A 460 5.71 18.14 -6.58
C ILE A 460 4.49 17.24 -6.59
N VAL A 461 4.21 16.59 -5.47
CA VAL A 461 3.03 15.75 -5.28
C VAL A 461 2.10 16.46 -4.31
N ASN A 462 0.90 16.84 -4.78
CA ASN A 462 -0.15 17.44 -3.96
C ASN A 462 -1.20 16.37 -3.62
N PHE A 463 -1.29 16.01 -2.36
CA PHE A 463 -2.25 15.04 -1.83
C PHE A 463 -3.51 15.70 -1.25
N SER A 464 -3.54 17.04 -1.18
CA SER A 464 -4.77 17.75 -0.83
C SER A 464 -5.78 17.69 -1.99
N GLU A 465 -7.05 17.91 -1.69
CA GLU A 465 -8.11 17.98 -2.71
C GLU A 465 -8.24 19.37 -3.33
N THR A 466 -7.44 20.33 -2.88
CA THR A 466 -7.45 21.72 -3.31
C THR A 466 -6.23 22.07 -4.16
N ASP A 467 -6.42 23.03 -5.07
CA ASP A 467 -5.32 23.64 -5.80
C ASP A 467 -4.53 24.54 -4.87
N ASP A 468 -3.23 24.29 -4.73
CA ASP A 468 -2.37 25.01 -3.80
C ASP A 468 -1.24 25.76 -4.53
N PRO A 469 -1.03 27.06 -4.24
CA PRO A 469 0.08 27.82 -4.77
C PRO A 469 1.39 27.44 -4.07
N VAL A 470 2.37 26.99 -4.84
CA VAL A 470 3.71 26.60 -4.38
C VAL A 470 4.71 27.68 -4.73
N CYS A 471 5.30 28.32 -3.73
CA CYS A 471 6.39 29.25 -3.91
C CYS A 471 7.72 28.50 -4.05
N ILE A 472 8.35 28.56 -5.20
CA ILE A 472 9.59 27.86 -5.53
C ILE A 472 10.74 28.84 -5.56
N SER A 473 11.83 28.53 -4.83
CA SER A 473 13.10 29.27 -4.85
C SER A 473 14.23 28.31 -5.22
N ILE A 474 15.03 28.67 -6.21
CA ILE A 474 16.18 27.89 -6.69
C ILE A 474 17.45 28.74 -6.78
N ASP A 475 18.61 28.13 -6.56
CA ASP A 475 19.89 28.85 -6.47
C ASP A 475 20.57 29.11 -7.82
N CYS A 476 20.01 28.61 -8.92
CA CYS A 476 20.56 28.82 -10.27
C CYS A 476 19.64 29.62 -11.17
N ASP A 477 20.19 30.19 -12.24
CA ASP A 477 19.44 30.90 -13.27
C ASP A 477 18.82 29.90 -14.25
N VAL A 478 17.51 29.96 -14.43
CA VAL A 478 16.77 29.15 -15.38
C VAL A 478 16.07 30.02 -16.43
N LYS A 479 15.71 29.38 -17.55
CA LYS A 479 14.88 30.02 -18.59
C LYS A 479 13.48 30.27 -18.04
N SER A 480 12.83 31.34 -18.55
CA SER A 480 11.46 31.68 -18.15
C SER A 480 10.44 30.63 -18.61
N GLU A 481 10.68 30.01 -19.76
CA GLU A 481 9.85 28.92 -20.29
C GLU A 481 10.31 27.61 -19.72
N TYR A 482 9.35 26.79 -19.26
CA TYR A 482 9.60 25.47 -18.66
C TYR A 482 8.47 24.50 -19.00
N GLU A 483 8.82 23.23 -19.03
CA GLU A 483 7.90 22.11 -19.27
C GLU A 483 7.28 21.65 -17.96
N VAL A 484 5.98 21.37 -17.98
CA VAL A 484 5.24 20.73 -16.88
C VAL A 484 4.58 19.47 -17.40
N SER A 485 5.01 18.32 -16.91
CA SER A 485 4.31 17.04 -17.09
C SER A 485 3.51 16.75 -15.83
N GLN A 486 2.22 16.46 -15.99
CA GLN A 486 1.27 16.49 -14.90
C GLN A 486 0.29 15.34 -14.97
N LEU A 487 0.06 14.68 -13.83
CA LEU A 487 -1.04 13.76 -13.61
C LEU A 487 -2.09 14.46 -12.78
N THR A 488 -3.30 14.57 -13.32
CA THR A 488 -4.48 15.13 -12.64
C THR A 488 -5.71 14.35 -13.03
N GLY A 489 -6.78 14.50 -12.29
CA GLY A 489 -8.07 13.90 -12.62
C GLY A 489 -9.09 14.19 -11.54
N LYS A 490 -10.28 13.67 -11.73
CA LYS A 490 -11.26 13.64 -10.65
C LYS A 490 -11.06 12.37 -9.85
N ALA A 491 -11.09 12.49 -8.53
CA ALA A 491 -11.15 11.35 -7.61
C ALA A 491 -12.53 10.69 -7.70
N ASP A 492 -12.92 10.22 -8.89
CA ASP A 492 -14.22 9.60 -9.11
C ASP A 492 -14.05 8.13 -9.45
N PHE A 493 -14.68 7.27 -8.63
CA PHE A 493 -14.75 5.83 -8.84
C PHE A 493 -15.40 5.43 -10.16
N ASP A 494 -16.27 6.29 -10.69
CA ASP A 494 -17.14 5.93 -11.79
C ASP A 494 -16.52 6.12 -13.16
N ASN A 495 -15.32 6.74 -13.24
CA ASN A 495 -14.72 7.01 -14.54
C ASN A 495 -13.18 7.04 -14.50
N PRO A 496 -12.51 5.86 -14.52
CA PRO A 496 -11.06 5.77 -14.57
C PRO A 496 -10.45 6.41 -15.82
N ASP A 497 -11.24 6.58 -16.89
CA ASP A 497 -10.80 7.21 -18.15
C ASP A 497 -10.62 8.74 -18.06
N GLN A 498 -10.90 9.36 -16.90
CA GLN A 498 -10.72 10.81 -16.69
C GLN A 498 -9.36 11.18 -16.09
N VAL A 499 -8.50 10.21 -15.83
CA VAL A 499 -7.15 10.44 -15.31
C VAL A 499 -6.14 10.32 -16.45
N HIS A 500 -5.46 11.40 -16.76
CA HIS A 500 -4.47 11.45 -17.84
C HIS A 500 -3.21 12.18 -17.40
N ASP A 501 -2.08 11.75 -17.94
CA ASP A 501 -0.88 12.57 -17.91
C ASP A 501 -0.90 13.56 -19.10
N THR A 502 -0.55 14.79 -18.82
CA THR A 502 -0.44 15.87 -19.83
C THR A 502 0.92 16.52 -19.75
N THR A 503 1.38 17.09 -20.87
CA THR A 503 2.60 17.90 -20.90
C THR A 503 2.30 19.25 -21.55
N THR A 504 2.67 20.32 -20.86
CA THR A 504 2.44 21.72 -21.29
C THR A 504 3.69 22.56 -21.10
N MET A 505 3.79 23.63 -21.89
CA MET A 505 4.83 24.65 -21.70
C MET A 505 4.25 25.84 -20.96
N LEU A 506 4.88 26.24 -19.88
CA LEU A 506 4.54 27.42 -19.10
C LEU A 506 5.67 28.44 -19.14
N THR A 507 5.35 29.68 -18.76
CA THR A 507 6.32 30.76 -18.66
C THR A 507 6.25 31.42 -17.28
N GLY A 508 7.32 32.11 -16.88
CA GLY A 508 7.39 32.82 -15.61
C GLY A 508 8.36 32.22 -14.61
N ALA A 509 9.05 31.11 -14.98
CA ALA A 509 10.11 30.59 -14.13
C ALA A 509 11.29 31.55 -14.00
N GLY A 510 11.96 31.48 -12.87
CA GLY A 510 13.14 32.22 -12.49
C GLY A 510 13.69 31.72 -11.18
N ARG A 511 14.59 32.46 -10.52
CA ARG A 511 15.11 32.06 -9.18
C ARG A 511 14.01 31.98 -8.13
N CYS A 512 12.95 32.77 -8.27
CA CYS A 512 11.75 32.73 -7.43
C CYS A 512 10.52 32.87 -8.32
N PHE A 513 9.60 31.91 -8.18
CA PHE A 513 8.32 31.94 -8.93
C PHE A 513 7.25 31.11 -8.18
N THR A 514 6.02 31.25 -8.60
CA THR A 514 4.89 30.49 -8.03
C THR A 514 4.35 29.54 -9.09
N PHE A 515 4.10 28.31 -8.68
CA PHE A 515 3.42 27.29 -9.46
C PHE A 515 2.15 26.87 -8.70
N THR A 516 1.02 26.75 -9.36
CA THR A 516 -0.20 26.22 -8.73
C THR A 516 -0.25 24.71 -8.99
N ALA A 517 -0.12 23.92 -7.91
CA ALA A 517 -0.26 22.48 -7.95
C ALA A 517 -1.74 22.12 -7.78
N PRO A 518 -2.39 21.52 -8.80
CA PRO A 518 -3.78 21.08 -8.67
C PRO A 518 -3.98 20.10 -7.52
N GLY A 519 -5.19 20.03 -6.99
CA GLY A 519 -5.56 19.04 -5.99
C GLY A 519 -5.43 17.62 -6.53
N LEU A 520 -4.97 16.68 -5.70
CA LEU A 520 -4.67 15.29 -6.08
C LEU A 520 -3.87 15.18 -7.37
N SER A 521 -2.64 15.69 -7.37
CA SER A 521 -1.79 15.75 -8.57
C SER A 521 -0.35 15.35 -8.34
N VAL A 522 0.29 14.85 -9.40
CA VAL A 522 1.74 14.75 -9.56
C VAL A 522 2.17 15.75 -10.61
N ASN A 523 3.12 16.60 -10.29
CA ASN A 523 3.62 17.66 -11.16
C ASN A 523 5.13 17.54 -11.31
N VAL A 524 5.60 17.42 -12.54
CA VAL A 524 7.03 17.39 -12.87
C VAL A 524 7.38 18.66 -13.66
N LEU A 525 8.12 19.55 -13.03
CA LEU A 525 8.58 20.80 -13.61
C LEU A 525 10.01 20.60 -14.11
N LYS A 526 10.25 20.77 -15.41
CA LYS A 526 11.58 20.69 -16.02
C LYS A 526 12.04 22.07 -16.46
N LEU A 527 13.00 22.62 -15.72
CA LEU A 527 13.51 23.98 -15.87
C LEU A 527 14.90 23.93 -16.52
N LYS A 528 15.04 24.47 -17.73
CA LYS A 528 16.34 24.52 -18.39
C LYS A 528 17.21 25.61 -17.78
N LYS A 529 18.45 25.29 -17.45
CA LYS A 529 19.46 26.24 -16.98
C LYS A 529 19.84 27.24 -18.09
N LYS A 530 20.25 28.47 -17.70
CA LYS A 530 20.74 29.48 -18.64
C LYS A 530 22.20 29.27 -18.96
#